data_d19408385c82667540aea7fd9dae80c0
#
_entry.id   d19408385c82667540aea7fd9dae80c0
#
_cell.length_a   1.000
_cell.length_b   1.000
_cell.length_c   1.000
_cell.angle_alpha   90.00
_cell.angle_beta   90.00
_cell.angle_gamma   90.00
#
_symmetry.space_group_name_H-M   'P 1'
#
loop_
_entity.id
_entity.type
_entity.pdbx_description
1 polymer ?
#
loop_
_entity_poly.entity_id
_entity_poly.type
_entity_poly.pdbx_seq_one_letter_code
_entity_poly.pdbx_strand_id
1 'polypeptide(L)'
;MGHQINHYTTKVTTEKNLKAWISRITDSAYDPQESSSYHGNLTIHKNKVYKDYDEALAAIEKYDNGWYDDHIVKYYDLSDEGRKKVQEWNKKRDAYIEAHSIHKRTSKYIGCPECGSKLNLGYMWGEKCPLCGIDLRPDSTIEKVKWYDGKVKECAKKYRQEFWLAKIEYHC
;
A
#
# COMPACT_ATOMS: atom_id res chain seq x y z
N MET A 1 10.42 2.75 33.97
CA MET A 1 9.14 2.31 33.40
C MET A 1 8.90 3.05 32.11
N GLY A 2 8.77 2.32 31.00
CA GLY A 2 8.54 2.90 29.69
C GLY A 2 7.08 2.80 29.27
N HIS A 3 6.63 3.74 28.45
CA HIS A 3 5.39 3.64 27.70
C HIS A 3 5.69 3.05 26.33
N GLN A 4 4.89 2.09 25.90
CA GLN A 4 4.95 1.58 24.55
C GLN A 4 3.66 1.86 23.82
N ILE A 5 3.79 2.20 22.55
CA ILE A 5 2.66 2.41 21.65
C ILE A 5 2.76 1.37 20.53
N ASN A 6 1.73 0.57 20.40
CA ASN A 6 1.64 -0.44 19.35
C ASN A 6 0.49 -0.16 18.40
N HIS A 7 0.68 -0.55 17.15
CA HIS A 7 -0.31 -0.45 16.11
C HIS A 7 -0.79 -1.83 15.72
N TYR A 8 -2.11 -2.01 15.68
CA TYR A 8 -2.75 -3.27 15.32
C TYR A 8 -3.77 -3.02 14.21
N THR A 9 -3.90 -3.97 13.31
CA THR A 9 -4.87 -3.88 12.22
C THR A 9 -5.76 -5.10 12.14
N THR A 10 -7.02 -4.91 11.74
CA THR A 10 -7.94 -5.98 11.42
C THR A 10 -9.03 -5.49 10.48
N LYS A 11 -9.70 -6.41 9.79
CA LYS A 11 -10.87 -6.09 8.97
C LYS A 11 -11.98 -5.46 9.81
N VAL A 12 -12.71 -4.53 9.21
CA VAL A 12 -13.94 -4.01 9.80
C VAL A 12 -14.96 -5.15 9.91
N THR A 13 -15.55 -5.30 11.06
CA THR A 13 -16.41 -6.38 11.42
C THR A 13 -17.58 -5.85 12.28
N THR A 14 -18.42 -6.71 12.78
CA THR A 14 -19.50 -6.31 13.70
C THR A 14 -18.92 -5.69 14.98
N GLU A 15 -19.70 -4.81 15.62
CA GLU A 15 -19.27 -4.15 16.86
C GLU A 15 -18.90 -5.18 17.95
N LYS A 16 -19.63 -6.27 18.03
CA LYS A 16 -19.32 -7.37 18.97
C LYS A 16 -17.93 -7.95 18.73
N ASN A 17 -17.61 -8.23 17.47
CA ASN A 17 -16.30 -8.78 17.11
C ASN A 17 -15.18 -7.74 17.27
N LEU A 18 -15.46 -6.47 17.02
CA LEU A 18 -14.52 -5.38 17.29
C LEU A 18 -14.15 -5.32 18.77
N LYS A 19 -15.13 -5.37 19.66
CA LYS A 19 -14.90 -5.39 21.12
C LYS A 19 -14.09 -6.60 21.56
N ALA A 20 -14.39 -7.77 21.01
CA ALA A 20 -13.62 -8.99 21.27
C ALA A 20 -12.17 -8.87 20.77
N TRP A 21 -11.95 -8.26 19.62
CA TRP A 21 -10.62 -8.00 19.09
C TRP A 21 -9.83 -7.03 19.97
N ILE A 22 -10.44 -5.92 20.38
CA ILE A 22 -9.82 -4.94 21.29
C ILE A 22 -9.43 -5.61 22.60
N SER A 23 -10.30 -6.41 23.18
CA SER A 23 -10.01 -7.15 24.41
C SER A 23 -8.79 -8.05 24.25
N ARG A 24 -8.69 -8.79 23.14
CA ARG A 24 -7.54 -9.66 22.88
C ARG A 24 -6.22 -8.90 22.71
N ILE A 25 -6.22 -7.80 21.99
CA ILE A 25 -4.99 -7.02 21.77
C ILE A 25 -4.56 -6.29 23.04
N THR A 26 -5.48 -5.80 23.84
CA THR A 26 -5.16 -5.19 25.14
C THR A 26 -4.61 -6.21 26.12
N ASP A 27 -5.21 -7.37 26.22
CA ASP A 27 -4.71 -8.46 27.07
C ASP A 27 -3.31 -8.94 26.65
N SER A 28 -3.01 -8.91 25.35
CA SER A 28 -1.68 -9.26 24.87
C SER A 28 -0.67 -8.11 24.99
N ALA A 29 -1.12 -6.87 25.08
CA ALA A 29 -0.28 -5.68 25.18
C ALA A 29 0.10 -5.33 26.62
N TYR A 30 -0.73 -5.72 27.60
CA TYR A 30 -0.50 -5.43 29.02
C TYR A 30 -0.03 -6.67 29.78
N ASP A 31 0.84 -6.45 30.77
CA ASP A 31 1.17 -7.50 31.73
C ASP A 31 -0.11 -7.90 32.47
N PRO A 32 -0.42 -9.20 32.57
CA PRO A 32 -1.61 -9.68 33.27
C PRO A 32 -1.75 -9.18 34.71
N GLN A 33 -0.65 -8.87 35.36
CA GLN A 33 -0.65 -8.34 36.72
C GLN A 33 -1.00 -6.86 36.80
N GLU A 34 -0.83 -6.12 35.71
CA GLU A 34 -1.06 -4.70 35.65
C GLU A 34 -2.31 -4.33 34.83
N SER A 35 -2.87 -5.27 34.08
CA SER A 35 -3.89 -5.02 33.06
C SER A 35 -5.19 -4.42 33.54
N SER A 36 -5.56 -4.60 34.81
CA SER A 36 -6.87 -4.18 35.31
C SER A 36 -6.98 -2.68 35.64
N SER A 37 -5.86 -1.97 35.71
CA SER A 37 -5.83 -0.57 36.19
C SER A 37 -5.51 0.46 35.11
N TYR A 38 -5.26 0.04 33.86
CA TYR A 38 -4.65 0.91 32.84
C TYR A 38 -5.46 1.11 31.57
N HIS A 39 -6.71 0.73 31.55
CA HIS A 39 -7.59 1.07 30.45
C HIS A 39 -8.08 2.50 30.59
N GLY A 40 -7.48 3.39 29.83
CA GLY A 40 -7.96 4.73 29.66
C GLY A 40 -9.18 4.77 28.73
N ASN A 41 -9.38 5.89 28.09
CA ASN A 41 -10.49 6.07 27.16
C ASN A 41 -10.15 5.46 25.80
N LEU A 42 -11.06 4.68 25.25
CA LEU A 42 -10.98 4.20 23.87
C LEU A 42 -11.89 5.07 23.01
N THR A 43 -11.31 5.71 21.99
CA THR A 43 -12.05 6.50 21.01
C THR A 43 -12.05 5.79 19.65
N ILE A 44 -13.24 5.45 19.16
CA ILE A 44 -13.43 4.84 17.85
C ILE A 44 -13.90 5.93 16.89
N HIS A 45 -13.05 6.29 15.91
CA HIS A 45 -13.34 7.33 14.92
C HIS A 45 -14.09 6.71 13.73
N LYS A 46 -15.44 6.68 13.82
CA LYS A 46 -16.31 6.00 12.83
C LYS A 46 -16.65 6.86 11.61
N ASN A 47 -16.50 8.19 11.70
CA ASN A 47 -17.04 9.13 10.72
C ASN A 47 -16.16 9.32 9.48
N LYS A 48 -14.95 8.79 9.48
CA LYS A 48 -14.02 8.93 8.37
C LYS A 48 -13.33 7.60 8.07
N VAL A 49 -13.19 7.31 6.77
CA VAL A 49 -12.40 6.19 6.28
C VAL A 49 -11.25 6.78 5.46
N TYR A 50 -10.02 6.57 5.93
CA TYR A 50 -8.83 7.05 5.24
C TYR A 50 -8.58 6.23 3.98
N LYS A 51 -8.00 6.86 2.97
CA LYS A 51 -7.82 6.27 1.65
C LYS A 51 -6.90 5.05 1.64
N ASP A 52 -5.89 5.02 2.54
CA ASP A 52 -4.93 3.93 2.68
C ASP A 52 -4.36 3.87 4.11
N TYR A 53 -3.55 2.85 4.36
CA TYR A 53 -2.89 2.64 5.65
C TYR A 53 -1.98 3.82 6.04
N ASP A 54 -1.20 4.34 5.09
CA ASP A 54 -0.23 5.41 5.38
C ASP A 54 -0.94 6.70 5.81
N GLU A 55 -2.04 7.05 5.16
CA GLU A 55 -2.86 8.19 5.54
C GLU A 55 -3.50 8.00 6.93
N ALA A 56 -4.01 6.80 7.20
CA ALA A 56 -4.56 6.44 8.50
C ALA A 56 -3.52 6.50 9.60
N LEU A 57 -2.32 5.98 9.34
CA LEU A 57 -1.21 6.02 10.29
C LEU A 57 -0.79 7.45 10.60
N ALA A 58 -0.63 8.28 9.58
CA ALA A 58 -0.31 9.70 9.75
C ALA A 58 -1.38 10.44 10.57
N ALA A 59 -2.65 10.12 10.36
CA ALA A 59 -3.76 10.73 11.08
C ALA A 59 -3.82 10.27 12.55
N ILE A 60 -3.67 8.97 12.79
CA ILE A 60 -3.77 8.42 14.14
C ILE A 60 -2.61 8.87 15.04
N GLU A 61 -1.43 9.09 14.45
CA GLU A 61 -0.26 9.62 15.17
C GLU A 61 -0.46 11.05 15.69
N LYS A 62 -1.38 11.80 15.10
CA LYS A 62 -1.71 13.15 15.55
C LYS A 62 -2.63 13.18 16.76
N TYR A 63 -3.32 12.08 17.06
CA TYR A 63 -4.13 12.00 18.27
C TYR A 63 -3.21 11.84 19.47
N ASP A 64 -3.38 12.75 20.41
CA ASP A 64 -2.66 12.67 21.68
C ASP A 64 -3.13 11.42 22.43
N ASN A 65 -2.20 10.53 22.70
CA ASN A 65 -2.42 9.44 23.61
C ASN A 65 -2.13 9.95 25.03
N GLY A 66 -2.95 10.85 25.56
CA GLY A 66 -2.89 11.17 26.99
C GLY A 66 -2.73 9.87 27.78
N TRP A 67 -2.61 9.92 29.06
CA TRP A 67 -2.42 8.72 29.89
C TRP A 67 -3.48 7.65 29.55
N TYR A 68 -3.06 6.58 28.82
CA TYR A 68 -3.87 5.42 28.46
C TYR A 68 -5.04 5.67 27.49
N ASP A 69 -4.99 6.73 26.71
CA ASP A 69 -5.99 6.95 25.67
C ASP A 69 -5.63 6.19 24.40
N ASP A 70 -6.55 5.36 23.95
CA ASP A 70 -6.39 4.56 22.75
C ASP A 70 -7.30 5.09 21.64
N HIS A 71 -6.85 4.96 20.41
CA HIS A 71 -7.58 5.44 19.24
C HIS A 71 -7.70 4.35 18.19
N ILE A 72 -8.85 4.32 17.51
CA ILE A 72 -9.11 3.41 16.39
C ILE A 72 -9.67 4.23 15.23
N VAL A 73 -9.08 4.06 14.06
CA VAL A 73 -9.52 4.68 12.81
C VAL A 73 -9.78 3.62 11.75
N LYS A 74 -10.53 4.00 10.72
CA LYS A 74 -10.78 3.15 9.55
C LYS A 74 -9.94 3.58 8.37
N TYR A 75 -9.55 2.61 7.55
CA TYR A 75 -8.88 2.88 6.29
C TYR A 75 -9.25 1.84 5.23
N TYR A 76 -9.02 2.18 3.97
CA TYR A 76 -9.22 1.26 2.86
C TYR A 76 -7.93 0.53 2.55
N ASP A 77 -8.03 -0.76 2.29
CA ASP A 77 -6.96 -1.58 1.76
C ASP A 77 -7.53 -2.73 0.94
N LEU A 78 -6.67 -3.42 0.23
CA LEU A 78 -7.06 -4.60 -0.55
C LEU A 78 -7.34 -5.79 0.35
N SER A 79 -8.34 -6.57 -0.02
CA SER A 79 -8.51 -7.92 0.53
C SER A 79 -7.36 -8.83 0.11
N ASP A 80 -7.19 -9.98 0.75
CA ASP A 80 -6.18 -10.97 0.36
C ASP A 80 -6.39 -11.45 -1.08
N GLU A 81 -7.63 -11.67 -1.48
CA GLU A 81 -7.99 -11.99 -2.85
C GLU A 81 -7.61 -10.86 -3.80
N GLY A 82 -7.89 -9.62 -3.43
CA GLY A 82 -7.54 -8.43 -4.21
C GLY A 82 -6.03 -8.28 -4.39
N ARG A 83 -5.25 -8.55 -3.37
CA ARG A 83 -3.77 -8.54 -3.45
C ARG A 83 -3.26 -9.56 -4.45
N LYS A 84 -3.80 -10.78 -4.44
CA LYS A 84 -3.46 -11.82 -5.42
C LYS A 84 -3.80 -11.39 -6.85
N LYS A 85 -4.99 -10.83 -7.06
CA LYS A 85 -5.42 -10.35 -8.38
C LYS A 85 -4.54 -9.21 -8.90
N VAL A 86 -4.21 -8.25 -8.05
CA VAL A 86 -3.31 -7.15 -8.41
C VAL A 86 -1.91 -7.69 -8.75
N GLN A 87 -1.39 -8.63 -7.99
CA GLN A 87 -0.10 -9.25 -8.28
C GLN A 87 -0.10 -10.01 -9.61
N GLU A 88 -1.19 -10.73 -9.93
CA GLU A 88 -1.33 -11.43 -11.23
C GLU A 88 -1.29 -10.43 -12.39
N TRP A 89 -2.02 -9.34 -12.31
CA TRP A 89 -2.02 -8.30 -13.35
C TRP A 89 -0.67 -7.59 -13.45
N ASN A 90 -0.02 -7.29 -12.34
CA ASN A 90 1.34 -6.71 -12.34
C ASN A 90 2.35 -7.66 -13.00
N LYS A 91 2.29 -8.96 -12.72
CA LYS A 91 3.15 -9.96 -13.37
C LYS A 91 2.93 -10.00 -14.87
N LYS A 92 1.68 -9.97 -15.32
CA LYS A 92 1.36 -9.93 -16.76
C LYS A 92 1.89 -8.67 -17.42
N ARG A 93 1.73 -7.52 -16.76
CA ARG A 93 2.28 -6.25 -17.24
C ARG A 93 3.79 -6.31 -17.38
N ASP A 94 4.48 -6.74 -16.34
CA ASP A 94 5.94 -6.78 -16.30
C ASP A 94 6.51 -7.75 -17.33
N ALA A 95 5.88 -8.92 -17.51
CA ALA A 95 6.23 -9.87 -18.55
C ALA A 95 6.05 -9.31 -19.96
N TYR A 96 4.96 -8.56 -20.18
CA TYR A 96 4.72 -7.88 -21.44
C TYR A 96 5.77 -6.79 -21.72
N ILE A 97 6.09 -5.96 -20.73
CA ILE A 97 7.13 -4.93 -20.84
C ILE A 97 8.47 -5.57 -21.20
N GLU A 98 8.86 -6.63 -20.50
CA GLU A 98 10.12 -7.32 -20.77
C GLU A 98 10.17 -7.91 -22.19
N ALA A 99 9.10 -8.58 -22.62
CA ALA A 99 9.02 -9.19 -23.95
C ALA A 99 9.11 -8.16 -25.09
N HIS A 100 8.69 -6.91 -24.84
CA HIS A 100 8.67 -5.81 -25.80
C HIS A 100 9.73 -4.74 -25.50
N SER A 101 10.72 -5.06 -24.69
CA SER A 101 11.84 -4.17 -24.40
C SER A 101 12.63 -3.85 -25.67
N ILE A 102 13.10 -2.62 -25.78
CA ILE A 102 14.01 -2.21 -26.87
C ILE A 102 15.31 -3.03 -26.86
N HIS A 103 15.71 -3.55 -25.69
CA HIS A 103 16.90 -4.39 -25.53
C HIS A 103 16.75 -5.79 -26.13
N LYS A 104 15.55 -6.20 -26.47
CA LYS A 104 15.29 -7.48 -27.19
C LYS A 104 15.44 -7.35 -28.70
N ARG A 105 15.71 -6.18 -29.22
CA ARG A 105 15.91 -5.97 -30.65
C ARG A 105 17.21 -6.60 -31.11
N THR A 106 17.22 -7.08 -32.32
CA THR A 106 18.43 -7.68 -32.94
C THR A 106 19.46 -6.62 -33.33
N SER A 107 19.03 -5.37 -33.56
CA SER A 107 19.93 -4.26 -33.89
C SER A 107 20.63 -3.74 -32.63
N LYS A 108 21.92 -3.52 -32.73
CA LYS A 108 22.75 -2.91 -31.68
C LYS A 108 22.45 -1.42 -31.49
N TYR A 109 21.95 -0.76 -32.52
CA TYR A 109 21.68 0.68 -32.54
C TYR A 109 20.24 0.99 -32.89
N ILE A 110 19.76 2.09 -32.38
CA ILE A 110 18.43 2.63 -32.69
C ILE A 110 18.54 4.16 -32.84
N GLY A 111 17.76 4.72 -33.76
CA GLY A 111 17.62 6.17 -33.89
C GLY A 111 16.50 6.67 -32.98
N CYS A 112 16.75 7.72 -32.22
CA CYS A 112 15.69 8.37 -31.47
C CYS A 112 14.76 9.12 -32.43
N PRO A 113 13.43 8.85 -32.40
CA PRO A 113 12.50 9.50 -33.31
C PRO A 113 12.31 11.00 -33.03
N GLU A 114 12.63 11.45 -31.83
CA GLU A 114 12.44 12.85 -31.41
C GLU A 114 13.70 13.70 -31.69
N CYS A 115 14.85 13.29 -31.15
CA CYS A 115 16.09 14.09 -31.27
C CYS A 115 17.04 13.62 -32.37
N GLY A 116 16.72 12.51 -33.07
CA GLY A 116 17.54 11.97 -34.15
C GLY A 116 18.86 11.32 -33.75
N SER A 117 19.17 11.24 -32.46
CA SER A 117 20.42 10.68 -31.97
C SER A 117 20.50 9.17 -32.22
N LYS A 118 21.68 8.71 -32.61
CA LYS A 118 21.98 7.28 -32.73
C LYS A 118 22.35 6.73 -31.34
N LEU A 119 21.55 5.80 -30.85
CA LEU A 119 21.67 5.23 -29.52
C LEU A 119 22.19 3.80 -29.59
N ASN A 120 23.17 3.48 -28.75
CA ASN A 120 23.69 2.13 -28.60
C ASN A 120 22.94 1.43 -27.47
N LEU A 121 22.13 0.42 -27.80
CA LEU A 121 21.30 -0.33 -26.85
C LEU A 121 22.11 -1.04 -25.76
N GLY A 122 23.39 -1.38 -26.04
CA GLY A 122 24.26 -2.01 -25.04
C GLY A 122 24.67 -1.09 -23.89
N TYR A 123 24.56 0.23 -24.07
CA TYR A 123 24.90 1.23 -23.06
C TYR A 123 23.68 1.94 -22.46
N MET A 124 22.50 1.53 -22.85
CA MET A 124 21.25 2.11 -22.31
C MET A 124 20.73 1.30 -21.12
N TRP A 125 20.28 2.02 -20.10
CA TRP A 125 19.78 1.41 -18.86
C TRP A 125 18.25 1.41 -18.73
N GLY A 126 17.54 1.88 -19.74
CA GLY A 126 16.08 1.95 -19.67
C GLY A 126 15.47 2.08 -21.05
N GLU A 127 14.19 2.34 -21.06
CA GLU A 127 13.36 2.43 -22.27
C GLU A 127 13.24 3.86 -22.81
N LYS A 128 13.95 4.83 -22.21
CA LYS A 128 13.90 6.24 -22.60
C LYS A 128 15.18 6.68 -23.24
N CYS A 129 15.07 7.63 -24.18
CA CYS A 129 16.25 8.29 -24.77
C CYS A 129 17.01 9.04 -23.66
N PRO A 130 18.34 8.75 -23.48
CA PRO A 130 19.13 9.42 -22.45
C PRO A 130 19.37 10.91 -22.75
N LEU A 131 19.12 11.37 -23.97
CA LEU A 131 19.37 12.74 -24.39
C LEU A 131 18.12 13.61 -24.33
N CYS A 132 16.97 13.13 -24.79
CA CYS A 132 15.74 13.91 -24.82
C CYS A 132 14.63 13.37 -23.89
N GLY A 133 14.80 12.18 -23.31
CA GLY A 133 13.85 11.62 -22.34
C GLY A 133 12.60 10.99 -22.91
N ILE A 134 12.42 10.96 -24.24
CA ILE A 134 11.24 10.32 -24.85
C ILE A 134 11.26 8.80 -24.60
N ASP A 135 10.09 8.20 -24.44
CA ASP A 135 9.93 6.75 -24.37
C ASP A 135 10.16 6.16 -25.78
N LEU A 136 11.09 5.22 -25.87
CA LEU A 136 11.50 4.59 -27.13
C LEU A 136 10.69 3.33 -27.46
N ARG A 137 9.78 2.93 -26.59
CA ARG A 137 8.89 1.82 -26.89
C ARG A 137 7.86 2.23 -27.94
N PRO A 138 7.42 1.29 -28.81
CA PRO A 138 6.32 1.57 -29.75
C PRO A 138 5.04 2.03 -29.00
N ASP A 139 4.27 2.90 -29.62
CA ASP A 139 3.01 3.40 -29.06
C ASP A 139 2.07 2.28 -28.63
N SER A 140 1.96 1.22 -29.44
CA SER A 140 1.17 0.04 -29.12
C SER A 140 1.59 -0.63 -27.82
N THR A 141 2.89 -0.64 -27.52
CA THR A 141 3.42 -1.18 -26.26
C THR A 141 3.05 -0.26 -25.09
N ILE A 142 3.18 1.04 -25.25
CA ILE A 142 2.81 2.03 -24.24
C ILE A 142 1.31 1.95 -23.93
N GLU A 143 0.46 1.87 -24.94
CA GLU A 143 -1.00 1.73 -24.78
C GLU A 143 -1.36 0.41 -24.06
N LYS A 144 -0.70 -0.69 -24.41
CA LYS A 144 -0.93 -1.98 -23.76
C LYS A 144 -0.54 -1.96 -22.27
N VAL A 145 0.56 -1.30 -21.94
CA VAL A 145 0.98 -1.10 -20.53
C VAL A 145 -0.07 -0.29 -19.77
N LYS A 146 -0.59 0.78 -20.37
CA LYS A 146 -1.69 1.56 -19.78
C LYS A 146 -2.95 0.71 -19.55
N TRP A 147 -3.25 -0.18 -20.48
CA TRP A 147 -4.37 -1.11 -20.33
C TRP A 147 -4.17 -2.05 -19.12
N TYR A 148 -2.96 -2.63 -18.94
CA TYR A 148 -2.64 -3.43 -17.76
C TYR A 148 -2.75 -2.60 -16.46
N ASP A 149 -2.23 -1.38 -16.46
CA ASP A 149 -2.35 -0.48 -15.31
C ASP A 149 -3.82 -0.18 -14.98
N GLY A 150 -4.66 -0.04 -15.99
CA GLY A 150 -6.12 0.07 -15.85
C GLY A 150 -6.73 -1.14 -15.17
N LYS A 151 -6.31 -2.35 -15.54
CA LYS A 151 -6.76 -3.61 -14.90
C LYS A 151 -6.35 -3.69 -13.44
N VAL A 152 -5.14 -3.25 -13.10
CA VAL A 152 -4.68 -3.17 -11.71
C VAL A 152 -5.56 -2.21 -10.92
N LYS A 153 -5.85 -1.03 -11.46
CA LYS A 153 -6.74 -0.04 -10.80
C LYS A 153 -8.16 -0.55 -10.61
N GLU A 154 -8.73 -1.25 -11.60
CA GLU A 154 -10.05 -1.88 -11.50
C GLU A 154 -10.08 -2.91 -10.37
N CYS A 155 -9.06 -3.77 -10.27
CA CYS A 155 -8.95 -4.74 -9.20
C CYS A 155 -8.79 -4.07 -7.83
N ALA A 156 -7.96 -3.04 -7.73
CA ALA A 156 -7.77 -2.29 -6.50
C ALA A 156 -9.08 -1.66 -6.00
N LYS A 157 -9.91 -1.19 -6.92
CA LYS A 157 -11.22 -0.62 -6.59
C LYS A 157 -12.24 -1.69 -6.22
N LYS A 158 -12.27 -2.81 -6.98
CA LYS A 158 -13.25 -3.89 -6.78
C LYS A 158 -13.06 -4.66 -5.47
N TYR A 159 -11.82 -4.93 -5.11
CA TYR A 159 -11.45 -5.73 -3.94
C TYR A 159 -11.06 -4.89 -2.72
N ARG A 160 -11.33 -3.59 -2.76
CA ARG A 160 -11.12 -2.69 -1.65
C ARG A 160 -12.10 -2.99 -0.53
N GLN A 161 -11.60 -3.04 0.69
CA GLN A 161 -12.43 -3.19 1.88
C GLN A 161 -11.90 -2.30 3.02
N GLU A 162 -12.72 -2.14 4.04
CA GLU A 162 -12.39 -1.34 5.21
C GLU A 162 -11.65 -2.17 6.25
N PHE A 163 -10.66 -1.55 6.87
CA PHE A 163 -9.90 -2.11 7.99
C PHE A 163 -9.91 -1.14 9.16
N TRP A 164 -9.74 -1.69 10.35
CA TRP A 164 -9.47 -0.93 11.54
C TRP A 164 -7.96 -0.83 11.76
N LEU A 165 -7.49 0.36 12.16
CA LEU A 165 -6.14 0.60 12.70
C LEU A 165 -6.29 1.08 14.13
N ALA A 166 -5.75 0.35 15.08
CA ALA A 166 -5.74 0.69 16.50
C ALA A 166 -4.36 1.16 16.94
N LYS A 167 -4.31 2.27 17.64
CA LYS A 167 -3.15 2.79 18.36
C LYS A 167 -3.38 2.58 19.84
N ILE A 168 -2.66 1.64 20.43
CA ILE A 168 -2.81 1.22 21.81
C ILE A 168 -1.56 1.58 22.60
N GLU A 169 -1.74 2.30 23.70
CA GLU A 169 -0.69 2.63 24.64
C GLU A 169 -0.73 1.68 25.82
N TYR A 170 0.42 1.19 26.23
CA TYR A 170 0.54 0.37 27.42
C TYR A 170 1.85 0.62 28.18
N HIS A 171 1.86 0.26 29.44
CA HIS A 171 3.05 0.28 30.30
C HIS A 171 3.86 -1.00 30.17
N CYS A 172 5.16 -0.83 30.13
CA CYS A 172 6.11 -1.91 30.32
C CYS A 172 6.68 -1.91 31.72
#